data_97f70da61a610fffa6daabcdfbf4a8e1
#
_entry.id   97f70da61a610fffa6daabcdfbf4a8e1
#
_cell.length_a   1.000
_cell.length_b   1.000
_cell.length_c   1.000
_cell.angle_alpha   90.00
_cell.angle_beta   90.00
_cell.angle_gamma   90.00
#
_symmetry.space_group_name_H-M   'P 1'
#
loop_
_entity.id
_entity.type
_entity.pdbx_description
1 polymer ?
#
loop_
_entity_poly.entity_id
_entity_poly.type
_entity_poly.pdbx_seq_one_letter_code
_entity_poly.pdbx_strand_id
1 'polypeptide(L)'
;IFIERVFVRYIMVEKYKNTSNFNSNFLSRSMNSPLLSKDQEQSLTKLWKSNKDPQALEKIILAYSKLVIRIASQFKHYGLPFSDLLQEGHIGLLLALDKFDPSRDLRFSTYSRWWVKATIQEYVLKNWSIVKTGSSSAQKSLFFNLRRFKVNGVINHKERKKMANLLGVKEKFISDRENHILMKDASLNAPLTSD
;
A
#
# COMPACT_ATOMS: atom_id res chain seq x y z
N ILE A 1 15.19 -11.29 -1.76
CA ILE A 1 13.95 -10.68 -1.24
C ILE A 1 14.14 -10.15 0.18
N PHE A 2 14.77 -10.91 1.11
CA PHE A 2 14.99 -10.46 2.50
C PHE A 2 16.09 -9.39 2.61
N ILE A 3 17.18 -9.56 1.90
CA ILE A 3 18.34 -8.66 1.86
C ILE A 3 17.97 -7.31 1.20
N GLU A 4 17.13 -7.32 0.18
CA GLU A 4 16.65 -6.10 -0.49
C GLU A 4 15.70 -5.28 0.41
N ARG A 5 14.83 -5.95 1.17
CA ARG A 5 14.00 -5.28 2.19
C ARG A 5 14.83 -4.61 3.28
N VAL A 6 15.92 -5.25 3.70
CA VAL A 6 16.86 -4.72 4.68
C VAL A 6 17.67 -3.56 4.10
N PHE A 7 18.14 -3.67 2.85
CA PHE A 7 18.94 -2.66 2.18
C PHE A 7 18.18 -1.35 1.95
N VAL A 8 16.91 -1.44 1.55
CA VAL A 8 16.05 -0.24 1.38
C VAL A 8 15.68 0.39 2.70
N ARG A 9 15.38 -0.43 3.71
CA ARG A 9 15.15 0.05 5.08
C ARG A 9 16.42 0.71 5.62
N TYR A 10 17.61 0.17 5.33
CA TYR A 10 18.90 0.70 5.72
C TYR A 10 19.20 2.05 5.03
N ILE A 11 19.10 2.15 3.71
CA ILE A 11 19.33 3.40 2.97
C ILE A 11 18.32 4.48 3.40
N MET A 12 17.05 4.14 3.61
CA MET A 12 16.05 5.10 4.05
C MET A 12 16.19 5.48 5.53
N VAL A 13 16.57 4.55 6.41
CA VAL A 13 16.71 4.81 7.85
C VAL A 13 18.03 5.50 8.19
N GLU A 14 19.13 5.16 7.55
CA GLU A 14 20.46 5.69 7.92
C GLU A 14 20.68 7.12 7.42
N LYS A 15 20.14 7.46 6.26
CA LYS A 15 20.17 8.83 5.72
C LYS A 15 19.24 9.80 6.47
N TYR A 16 18.36 9.29 7.37
CA TYR A 16 17.27 10.07 7.96
C TYR A 16 16.97 9.73 9.44
N LYS A 17 18.00 9.66 10.26
CA LYS A 17 17.94 9.31 11.71
C LYS A 17 17.08 10.20 12.61
N ASN A 18 16.51 11.32 12.11
CA ASN A 18 15.64 12.21 12.89
C ASN A 18 14.16 12.05 12.51
N THR A 19 13.44 11.28 13.29
CA THR A 19 12.09 10.76 12.98
C THR A 19 10.96 11.78 12.94
N SER A 20 11.03 12.92 13.60
CA SER A 20 9.96 13.94 13.59
C SER A 20 9.98 14.85 12.35
N ASN A 21 11.15 15.16 11.78
CA ASN A 21 11.30 15.97 10.58
C ASN A 21 11.42 15.14 9.29
N PHE A 22 11.52 13.81 9.40
CA PHE A 22 11.72 12.93 8.26
C PHE A 22 10.56 12.98 7.27
N ASN A 23 9.34 12.88 7.78
CA ASN A 23 8.15 12.83 6.91
C ASN A 23 7.95 14.14 6.14
N SER A 24 8.17 15.30 6.77
CA SER A 24 7.98 16.61 6.13
C SER A 24 9.04 16.88 5.05
N ASN A 25 10.31 16.64 5.36
CA ASN A 25 11.42 16.89 4.41
C ASN A 25 11.40 15.91 3.23
N PHE A 26 11.13 14.62 3.49
CA PHE A 26 10.99 13.62 2.43
C PHE A 26 9.79 13.91 1.54
N LEU A 27 8.64 14.23 2.12
CA LEU A 27 7.44 14.58 1.37
C LEU A 27 7.67 15.82 0.51
N SER A 28 8.29 16.89 1.05
CA SER A 28 8.61 18.11 0.32
C SER A 28 9.55 17.83 -0.85
N ARG A 29 10.64 17.08 -0.65
CA ARG A 29 11.57 16.70 -1.72
C ARG A 29 10.90 15.85 -2.78
N SER A 30 10.09 14.88 -2.36
CA SER A 30 9.35 14.01 -3.27
C SER A 30 8.31 14.79 -4.09
N MET A 31 7.63 15.76 -3.48
CA MET A 31 6.63 16.59 -4.17
C MET A 31 7.27 17.59 -5.16
N ASN A 32 8.50 17.99 -4.94
CA ASN A 32 9.24 18.91 -5.84
C ASN A 32 10.05 18.17 -6.92
N SER A 33 10.17 16.84 -6.83
CA SER A 33 10.93 16.06 -7.80
C SER A 33 10.29 16.13 -9.19
N PRO A 34 11.06 16.36 -10.27
CA PRO A 34 10.55 16.40 -11.64
C PRO A 34 10.10 14.98 -12.07
N LEU A 35 9.09 14.95 -12.94
CA LEU A 35 8.70 13.71 -13.60
C LEU A 35 9.74 13.32 -14.64
N LEU A 36 10.08 12.03 -14.70
CA LEU A 36 11.00 11.50 -15.71
C LEU A 36 10.35 11.42 -17.09
N SER A 37 11.10 11.81 -18.15
CA SER A 37 10.72 11.49 -19.51
C SER A 37 10.85 9.99 -19.78
N LYS A 38 10.26 9.49 -20.86
CA LYS A 38 10.33 8.07 -21.24
C LYS A 38 11.76 7.59 -21.42
N ASP A 39 12.61 8.41 -22.09
CA ASP A 39 14.01 8.09 -22.37
C ASP A 39 14.86 8.07 -21.09
N GLN A 40 14.64 9.04 -20.19
CA GLN A 40 15.28 9.06 -18.87
C GLN A 40 14.87 7.86 -18.00
N GLU A 41 13.59 7.49 -18.04
CA GLU A 41 13.06 6.31 -17.34
C GLU A 41 13.75 5.04 -17.84
N GLN A 42 13.84 4.86 -19.15
CA GLN A 42 14.49 3.69 -19.74
C GLN A 42 15.98 3.63 -19.43
N SER A 43 16.71 4.76 -19.57
CA SER A 43 18.14 4.82 -19.29
C SER A 43 18.46 4.51 -17.82
N LEU A 44 17.74 5.12 -16.88
CA LEU A 44 17.91 4.88 -15.44
C LEU A 44 17.56 3.44 -15.07
N THR A 45 16.49 2.89 -15.66
CA THR A 45 16.09 1.50 -15.40
C THR A 45 17.11 0.49 -15.93
N LYS A 46 17.71 0.76 -17.12
CA LYS A 46 18.80 -0.04 -17.67
C LYS A 46 20.04 0.01 -16.78
N LEU A 47 20.45 1.21 -16.33
CA LEU A 47 21.59 1.39 -15.42
C LEU A 47 21.39 0.64 -14.10
N TRP A 48 20.19 0.70 -13.52
CA TRP A 48 19.88 -0.09 -12.33
C TRP A 48 19.96 -1.60 -12.59
N LYS A 49 19.45 -2.08 -13.72
CA LYS A 49 19.47 -3.51 -14.02
C LYS A 49 20.87 -4.05 -14.29
N SER A 50 21.72 -3.30 -15.01
CA SER A 50 23.08 -3.73 -15.37
C SER A 50 24.05 -3.62 -14.21
N ASN A 51 24.08 -2.48 -13.53
CA ASN A 51 25.15 -2.12 -12.59
C ASN A 51 24.66 -2.02 -11.13
N LYS A 52 23.35 -2.16 -10.88
CA LYS A 52 22.75 -1.89 -9.54
C LYS A 52 23.16 -0.52 -8.97
N ASP A 53 23.27 0.48 -9.85
CA ASP A 53 23.72 1.83 -9.47
C ASP A 53 22.77 2.49 -8.47
N PRO A 54 23.23 2.80 -7.23
CA PRO A 54 22.39 3.39 -6.21
C PRO A 54 21.90 4.81 -6.56
N GLN A 55 22.65 5.56 -7.37
CA GLN A 55 22.22 6.90 -7.80
C GLN A 55 21.06 6.85 -8.79
N ALA A 56 21.08 5.88 -9.71
CA ALA A 56 19.95 5.64 -10.61
C ALA A 56 18.72 5.23 -9.83
N LEU A 57 18.87 4.38 -8.82
CA LEU A 57 17.78 3.96 -7.92
C LEU A 57 17.17 5.16 -7.17
N GLU A 58 18.01 6.00 -6.56
CA GLU A 58 17.56 7.18 -5.79
C GLU A 58 16.72 8.12 -6.69
N LYS A 59 17.19 8.40 -7.91
CA LYS A 59 16.46 9.24 -8.88
C LYS A 59 15.10 8.65 -9.25
N ILE A 60 15.03 7.33 -9.48
CA ILE A 60 13.76 6.65 -9.79
C ILE A 60 12.81 6.72 -8.59
N ILE A 61 13.28 6.39 -7.39
CA ILE A 61 12.46 6.42 -6.17
C ILE A 61 11.90 7.82 -5.93
N LEU A 62 12.70 8.87 -6.01
CA LEU A 62 12.26 10.24 -5.80
C LEU A 62 11.22 10.66 -6.84
N ALA A 63 11.43 10.38 -8.12
CA ALA A 63 10.51 10.73 -9.18
C ALA A 63 9.13 10.05 -9.03
N TYR A 64 9.11 8.78 -8.56
CA TYR A 64 7.86 8.02 -8.40
C TYR A 64 7.28 8.05 -6.98
N SER A 65 7.93 8.70 -6.02
CA SER A 65 7.39 8.87 -4.66
C SER A 65 6.04 9.58 -4.64
N LYS A 66 5.76 10.52 -5.56
CA LYS A 66 4.44 11.14 -5.71
C LYS A 66 3.34 10.10 -5.97
N LEU A 67 3.63 9.11 -6.79
CA LEU A 67 2.71 8.02 -7.09
C LEU A 67 2.44 7.18 -5.84
N VAL A 68 3.50 6.85 -5.10
CA VAL A 68 3.38 6.09 -3.83
C VAL A 68 2.55 6.86 -2.81
N ILE A 69 2.82 8.16 -2.60
CA ILE A 69 2.08 9.03 -1.68
C ILE A 69 0.59 9.06 -2.05
N ARG A 70 0.27 9.22 -3.33
CA ARG A 70 -1.13 9.24 -3.82
C ARG A 70 -1.85 7.92 -3.55
N ILE A 71 -1.17 6.78 -3.77
CA ILE A 71 -1.77 5.47 -3.53
C ILE A 71 -1.90 5.22 -2.02
N ALA A 72 -0.87 5.49 -1.22
CA ALA A 72 -0.89 5.31 0.23
C ALA A 72 -1.97 6.15 0.91
N SER A 73 -2.23 7.38 0.44
CA SER A 73 -3.27 8.24 0.99
C SER A 73 -4.69 7.66 0.84
N GLN A 74 -4.94 6.79 -0.13
CA GLN A 74 -6.22 6.09 -0.27
C GLN A 74 -6.46 5.09 0.87
N PHE A 75 -5.41 4.70 1.59
CA PHE A 75 -5.47 3.70 2.66
C PHE A 75 -5.34 4.31 4.07
N LYS A 76 -5.30 5.66 4.23
CA LYS A 76 -5.21 6.33 5.54
C LYS A 76 -6.33 5.94 6.51
N HIS A 77 -7.53 5.70 5.98
CA HIS A 77 -8.73 5.40 6.78
C HIS A 77 -8.73 3.98 7.41
N TYR A 78 -7.72 3.16 7.14
CA TYR A 78 -7.60 1.83 7.76
C TYR A 78 -7.02 1.86 9.18
N GLY A 79 -6.60 3.03 9.70
CA GLY A 79 -6.10 3.19 11.07
C GLY A 79 -4.66 2.77 11.28
N LEU A 80 -3.90 2.56 10.19
CA LEU A 80 -2.48 2.25 10.23
C LEU A 80 -1.63 3.52 10.07
N PRO A 81 -0.40 3.56 10.63
CA PRO A 81 0.50 4.70 10.48
C PRO A 81 0.78 4.98 9.01
N PHE A 82 0.67 6.24 8.61
CA PHE A 82 0.89 6.63 7.21
C PHE A 82 2.33 6.41 6.75
N SER A 83 3.30 6.58 7.67
CA SER A 83 4.70 6.26 7.43
C SER A 83 4.90 4.82 6.96
N ASP A 84 4.20 3.88 7.59
CA ASP A 84 4.33 2.47 7.29
C ASP A 84 3.71 2.13 5.93
N LEU A 85 2.55 2.72 5.63
CA LEU A 85 1.93 2.60 4.31
C LEU A 85 2.84 3.15 3.20
N LEU A 86 3.56 4.26 3.46
CA LEU A 86 4.53 4.82 2.53
C LEU A 86 5.71 3.86 2.32
N GLN A 87 6.28 3.30 3.39
CA GLN A 87 7.41 2.38 3.29
C GLN A 87 7.04 1.12 2.52
N GLU A 88 5.88 0.52 2.81
CA GLU A 88 5.39 -0.63 2.06
C GLU A 88 5.12 -0.29 0.58
N GLY A 89 4.63 0.91 0.30
CA GLY A 89 4.50 1.40 -1.07
C GLY A 89 5.84 1.52 -1.79
N HIS A 90 6.90 1.98 -1.12
CA HIS A 90 8.24 2.04 -1.70
C HIS A 90 8.84 0.64 -1.91
N ILE A 91 8.58 -0.32 -1.02
CA ILE A 91 8.93 -1.73 -1.25
C ILE A 91 8.24 -2.25 -2.52
N GLY A 92 6.96 -1.93 -2.70
CA GLY A 92 6.23 -2.26 -3.93
C GLY A 92 6.84 -1.63 -5.18
N LEU A 93 7.30 -0.38 -5.09
CA LEU A 93 7.98 0.31 -6.19
C LEU A 93 9.28 -0.39 -6.59
N LEU A 94 10.06 -0.87 -5.62
CA LEU A 94 11.31 -1.61 -5.86
C LEU A 94 11.05 -2.97 -6.49
N LEU A 95 10.07 -3.72 -5.97
CA LEU A 95 9.67 -4.99 -6.57
C LEU A 95 9.22 -4.81 -8.02
N ALA A 96 8.52 -3.69 -8.31
CA ALA A 96 8.17 -3.33 -9.67
C ALA A 96 9.41 -3.07 -10.53
N LEU A 97 10.39 -2.33 -10.01
CA LEU A 97 11.61 -1.98 -10.74
C LEU A 97 12.44 -3.22 -11.12
N ASP A 98 12.58 -4.17 -10.21
CA ASP A 98 13.31 -5.40 -10.48
C ASP A 98 12.65 -6.26 -11.58
N LYS A 99 11.32 -6.27 -11.62
CA LYS A 99 10.55 -7.05 -12.59
C LYS A 99 10.18 -6.29 -13.87
N PHE A 100 10.37 -4.99 -13.89
CA PHE A 100 10.04 -4.16 -15.06
C PHE A 100 10.98 -4.47 -16.22
N ASP A 101 10.42 -4.65 -17.41
CA ASP A 101 11.19 -4.81 -18.64
C ASP A 101 11.16 -3.49 -19.44
N PRO A 102 12.31 -2.78 -19.53
CA PRO A 102 12.38 -1.50 -20.23
C PRO A 102 12.29 -1.63 -21.76
N SER A 103 12.36 -2.85 -22.32
CA SER A 103 12.20 -3.07 -23.77
C SER A 103 10.74 -2.98 -24.22
N ARG A 104 9.79 -3.14 -23.27
CA ARG A 104 8.37 -3.03 -23.56
C ARG A 104 7.97 -1.57 -23.69
N ASP A 105 7.06 -1.27 -24.61
CA ASP A 105 6.53 0.08 -24.83
C ASP A 105 5.50 0.49 -23.76
N LEU A 106 5.85 0.33 -22.47
CA LEU A 106 5.02 0.66 -21.32
C LEU A 106 5.76 1.63 -20.40
N ARG A 107 5.01 2.59 -19.83
CA ARG A 107 5.55 3.48 -18.82
C ARG A 107 5.67 2.76 -17.47
N PHE A 108 6.80 2.96 -16.81
CA PHE A 108 7.04 2.37 -15.48
C PHE A 108 5.97 2.78 -14.45
N SER A 109 5.47 4.02 -14.53
CA SER A 109 4.37 4.49 -13.67
C SER A 109 3.10 3.64 -13.75
N THR A 110 2.75 3.15 -14.93
CA THR A 110 1.58 2.28 -15.15
C THR A 110 1.82 0.90 -14.54
N TYR A 111 3.00 0.34 -14.77
CA TYR A 111 3.38 -0.96 -14.24
C TYR A 111 3.55 -0.95 -12.71
N SER A 112 4.26 0.03 -12.16
CA SER A 112 4.54 0.13 -10.73
C SER A 112 3.30 0.38 -9.87
N ARG A 113 2.26 1.04 -10.41
CA ARG A 113 1.00 1.29 -9.71
C ARG A 113 0.36 0.02 -9.14
N TRP A 114 0.40 -1.07 -9.90
CA TRP A 114 -0.17 -2.36 -9.47
C TRP A 114 0.61 -2.96 -8.32
N TRP A 115 1.93 -2.92 -8.39
CA TRP A 115 2.82 -3.42 -7.34
C TRP A 115 2.68 -2.62 -6.05
N VAL A 116 2.76 -1.30 -6.13
CA VAL A 116 2.58 -0.40 -4.98
C VAL A 116 1.24 -0.63 -4.30
N LYS A 117 0.15 -0.72 -5.08
CA LYS A 117 -1.18 -0.99 -4.52
C LYS A 117 -1.26 -2.37 -3.88
N ALA A 118 -0.69 -3.39 -4.50
CA ALA A 118 -0.72 -4.76 -3.99
C ALA A 118 0.04 -4.90 -2.66
N THR A 119 1.24 -4.31 -2.54
CA THR A 119 2.03 -4.36 -1.30
C THR A 119 1.34 -3.61 -0.16
N ILE A 120 0.80 -2.41 -0.41
CA ILE A 120 0.03 -1.66 0.60
C ILE A 120 -1.21 -2.45 1.03
N GLN A 121 -1.95 -3.04 0.10
CA GLN A 121 -3.12 -3.86 0.42
C GLN A 121 -2.75 -5.08 1.25
N GLU A 122 -1.66 -5.75 0.92
CA GLU A 122 -1.16 -6.90 1.69
C GLU A 122 -0.77 -6.49 3.10
N TYR A 123 -0.08 -5.36 3.25
CA TYR A 123 0.28 -4.79 4.56
C TYR A 123 -0.96 -4.47 5.39
N VAL A 124 -1.95 -3.80 4.81
CA VAL A 124 -3.22 -3.48 5.47
C VAL A 124 -3.91 -4.76 5.97
N LEU A 125 -4.04 -5.78 5.13
CA LEU A 125 -4.68 -7.05 5.51
C LEU A 125 -3.94 -7.78 6.63
N LYS A 126 -2.62 -7.61 6.74
CA LYS A 126 -1.80 -8.24 7.77
C LYS A 126 -1.85 -7.53 9.12
N ASN A 127 -2.06 -6.20 9.12
CA ASN A 127 -1.79 -5.38 10.31
C ASN A 127 -3.02 -4.61 10.83
N TRP A 128 -4.17 -4.66 10.16
CA TRP A 128 -5.32 -3.87 10.59
C TRP A 128 -6.05 -4.44 11.82
N SER A 129 -5.95 -5.75 12.07
CA SER A 129 -6.56 -6.45 13.21
C SER A 129 -5.65 -7.59 13.69
N ILE A 130 -5.74 -7.90 14.97
CA ILE A 130 -5.04 -9.02 15.61
C ILE A 130 -5.56 -10.35 15.05
N VAL A 131 -6.89 -10.46 14.90
CA VAL A 131 -7.53 -11.64 14.31
C VAL A 131 -7.57 -11.51 12.80
N LYS A 132 -6.78 -12.32 12.12
CA LYS A 132 -6.67 -12.27 10.65
C LYS A 132 -7.92 -12.87 10.00
N THR A 133 -8.56 -12.07 9.18
CA THR A 133 -9.60 -12.54 8.26
C THR A 133 -8.92 -13.26 7.10
N GLY A 134 -9.23 -14.50 6.87
CA GLY A 134 -8.66 -15.42 5.89
C GLY A 134 -8.01 -14.86 4.61
N SER A 135 -7.27 -15.72 3.93
CA SER A 135 -6.36 -15.34 2.83
C SER A 135 -6.96 -15.49 1.42
N SER A 136 -8.22 -15.95 1.29
CA SER A 136 -8.81 -16.17 -0.03
C SER A 136 -9.05 -14.87 -0.79
N SER A 137 -8.99 -14.92 -2.13
CA SER A 137 -9.22 -13.76 -3.01
C SER A 137 -10.58 -13.10 -2.74
N ALA A 138 -11.64 -13.92 -2.54
CA ALA A 138 -12.98 -13.42 -2.23
C ALA A 138 -13.03 -12.69 -0.88
N GLN A 139 -12.31 -13.17 0.15
CA GLN A 139 -12.24 -12.54 1.46
C GLN A 139 -11.48 -11.20 1.42
N LYS A 140 -10.37 -11.13 0.69
CA LYS A 140 -9.63 -9.88 0.47
C LYS A 140 -10.50 -8.84 -0.24
N SER A 141 -11.19 -9.25 -1.29
CA SER A 141 -12.09 -8.38 -2.05
C SER A 141 -13.27 -7.91 -1.19
N LEU A 142 -13.85 -8.81 -0.39
CA LEU A 142 -14.92 -8.47 0.56
C LEU A 142 -14.46 -7.43 1.57
N PHE A 143 -13.27 -7.59 2.17
CA PHE A 143 -12.69 -6.67 3.14
C PHE A 143 -12.60 -5.22 2.61
N PHE A 144 -12.03 -5.05 1.42
CA PHE A 144 -11.87 -3.71 0.84
C PHE A 144 -13.20 -3.10 0.39
N ASN A 145 -14.11 -3.91 -0.12
CA ASN A 145 -15.43 -3.45 -0.53
C ASN A 145 -16.30 -3.07 0.68
N LEU A 146 -16.40 -3.91 1.71
CA LEU A 146 -17.17 -3.60 2.93
C LEU A 146 -16.70 -2.32 3.60
N ARG A 147 -15.40 -2.12 3.74
CA ARG A 147 -14.87 -0.88 4.33
C ARG A 147 -15.13 0.37 3.50
N ARG A 148 -15.17 0.24 2.18
CA ARG A 148 -15.54 1.34 1.30
C ARG A 148 -16.98 1.77 1.50
N PHE A 149 -17.89 0.81 1.73
CA PHE A 149 -19.31 1.09 1.98
C PHE A 149 -19.61 1.58 3.40
N LYS A 150 -18.76 1.27 4.39
CA LYS A 150 -18.93 1.76 5.78
C LYS A 150 -18.94 3.30 5.91
N VAL A 151 -18.39 4.02 4.97
CA VAL A 151 -18.44 5.49 4.96
C VAL A 151 -19.88 6.02 4.96
N ASN A 152 -20.86 5.20 4.55
CA ASN A 152 -22.26 5.57 4.42
C ASN A 152 -23.20 4.92 5.46
N GLY A 153 -22.69 4.25 6.51
CA GLY A 153 -23.52 3.65 7.56
C GLY A 153 -23.76 2.13 7.44
N VAL A 154 -24.92 1.67 7.87
CA VAL A 154 -25.31 0.25 7.87
C VAL A 154 -25.48 -0.26 6.44
N ILE A 155 -24.86 -1.40 6.13
CA ILE A 155 -24.98 -2.01 4.80
C ILE A 155 -26.40 -2.54 4.61
N ASN A 156 -27.07 -2.05 3.60
CA ASN A 156 -28.45 -2.42 3.30
C ASN A 156 -28.51 -3.81 2.64
N HIS A 157 -29.60 -4.54 2.82
CA HIS A 157 -29.82 -5.86 2.20
C HIS A 157 -29.57 -5.86 0.68
N LYS A 158 -29.99 -4.80 -0.02
CA LYS A 158 -29.76 -4.63 -1.46
C LYS A 158 -28.27 -4.56 -1.81
N GLU A 159 -27.46 -3.92 -0.99
CA GLU A 159 -26.02 -3.80 -1.18
C GLU A 159 -25.31 -5.12 -0.90
N ARG A 160 -25.72 -5.87 0.15
CA ARG A 160 -25.22 -7.23 0.42
C ARG A 160 -25.46 -8.15 -0.78
N LYS A 161 -26.66 -8.13 -1.33
CA LYS A 161 -27.01 -8.95 -2.50
C LYS A 161 -26.19 -8.58 -3.74
N LYS A 162 -25.97 -7.28 -3.98
CA LYS A 162 -25.08 -6.81 -5.07
C LYS A 162 -23.64 -7.29 -4.85
N MET A 163 -23.11 -7.19 -3.63
CA MET A 163 -21.77 -7.69 -3.31
C MET A 163 -21.66 -9.21 -3.44
N ALA A 164 -22.67 -9.96 -3.00
CA ALA A 164 -22.72 -11.41 -3.14
C ALA A 164 -22.61 -11.84 -4.61
N ASN A 165 -23.35 -11.18 -5.48
CA ASN A 165 -23.30 -11.42 -6.92
C ASN A 165 -21.96 -11.02 -7.55
N LEU A 166 -21.37 -9.86 -7.15
CA LEU A 166 -20.09 -9.38 -7.65
C LEU A 166 -18.91 -10.27 -7.24
N LEU A 167 -18.96 -10.83 -6.03
CA LEU A 167 -17.89 -11.66 -5.47
C LEU A 167 -18.10 -13.16 -5.70
N GLY A 168 -19.25 -13.57 -6.23
CA GLY A 168 -19.58 -14.99 -6.42
C GLY A 168 -19.71 -15.77 -5.12
N VAL A 169 -20.11 -15.12 -4.00
CA VAL A 169 -20.24 -15.73 -2.69
C VAL A 169 -21.69 -15.70 -2.19
N LYS A 170 -22.02 -16.59 -1.25
CA LYS A 170 -23.35 -16.60 -0.63
C LYS A 170 -23.54 -15.36 0.26
N GLU A 171 -24.74 -14.81 0.30
CA GLU A 171 -25.08 -13.63 1.12
C GLU A 171 -24.81 -13.85 2.61
N LYS A 172 -25.07 -15.08 3.13
CA LYS A 172 -24.74 -15.48 4.48
C LYS A 172 -23.25 -15.31 4.81
N PHE A 173 -22.36 -15.60 3.86
CA PHE A 173 -20.92 -15.42 4.03
C PHE A 173 -20.54 -13.94 4.26
N ILE A 174 -21.25 -13.01 3.62
CA ILE A 174 -21.04 -11.57 3.81
C ILE A 174 -21.54 -11.13 5.18
N SER A 175 -22.77 -11.57 5.57
CA SER A 175 -23.38 -11.26 6.87
C SER A 175 -22.53 -11.73 8.05
N ASP A 176 -22.00 -12.96 8.00
CA ASP A 176 -21.17 -13.53 9.07
C ASP A 176 -19.83 -12.81 9.25
N ARG A 177 -19.32 -12.21 8.15
CA ARG A 177 -18.04 -11.50 8.15
C ARG A 177 -18.17 -9.99 8.35
N GLU A 178 -19.35 -9.42 8.11
CA GLU A 178 -19.61 -7.99 8.21
C GLU A 178 -19.26 -7.45 9.60
N ASN A 179 -19.78 -8.07 10.66
CA ASN A 179 -19.51 -7.65 12.03
C ASN A 179 -18.02 -7.72 12.36
N HIS A 180 -17.35 -8.79 11.97
CA HIS A 180 -15.91 -8.95 12.22
C HIS A 180 -15.05 -7.90 11.50
N ILE A 181 -15.38 -7.57 10.25
CA ILE A 181 -14.61 -6.59 9.46
C ILE A 181 -14.94 -5.16 9.90
N LEU A 182 -16.14 -4.90 10.38
CA LEU A 182 -16.58 -3.56 10.75
C LEU A 182 -16.24 -3.18 12.20
N MET A 183 -16.11 -4.15 13.11
CA MET A 183 -15.70 -3.91 14.49
C MET A 183 -14.18 -3.69 14.57
N LYS A 184 -13.77 -2.82 15.49
CA LYS A 184 -12.36 -2.68 15.88
C LYS A 184 -12.07 -3.67 17.03
N ASP A 185 -10.80 -4.07 17.14
CA ASP A 185 -10.32 -4.82 18.28
C ASP A 185 -10.58 -4.01 19.56
N ALA A 186 -11.20 -4.63 20.57
CA ALA A 186 -11.48 -4.01 21.86
C ALA A 186 -10.33 -4.29 22.83
N SER A 187 -10.00 -3.32 23.66
CA SER A 187 -9.03 -3.51 24.74
C SER A 187 -9.64 -4.28 25.89
N LEU A 188 -9.01 -5.37 26.32
CA LEU A 188 -9.42 -6.13 27.52
C LEU A 188 -9.20 -5.33 28.81
N ASN A 189 -8.34 -4.32 28.79
CA ASN A 189 -8.05 -3.46 29.94
C ASN A 189 -8.90 -2.16 29.95
N ALA A 190 -9.85 -2.03 29.04
CA ALA A 190 -10.76 -0.91 29.07
C ALA A 190 -11.68 -1.01 30.31
N PRO A 191 -11.89 0.09 31.08
CA PRO A 191 -12.85 0.06 32.19
C PRO A 191 -14.25 -0.25 31.65
N LEU A 192 -14.97 -1.13 32.37
CA LEU A 192 -16.31 -1.56 31.98
C LEU A 192 -17.39 -0.53 32.29
N THR A 193 -17.09 0.41 33.18
CA THR A 193 -18.00 1.51 33.55
C THR A 193 -17.22 2.79 33.62
N SER A 194 -17.77 3.83 33.03
CA SER A 194 -17.42 5.23 33.32
C SER A 194 -18.36 5.67 34.45
N ASP A 195 -17.95 5.47 35.72
CA ASP A 195 -18.52 6.20 36.82
C ASP A 195 -17.93 7.59 36.89
#